data_abbfd2e5738c2fd1086ba550ac46a708
#
_entry.id   abbfd2e5738c2fd1086ba550ac46a708
#
_cell.length_a   1.000
_cell.length_b   1.000
_cell.length_c   1.000
_cell.angle_alpha   90.00
_cell.angle_beta   90.00
_cell.angle_gamma   90.00
#
_symmetry.space_group_name_H-M   'P 1'
#
loop_
_entity.id
_entity.type
_entity.pdbx_description
1 polymer ?
#
loop_
_entity_poly.entity_id
_entity_poly.type
_entity_poly.pdbx_seq_one_letter_code
_entity_poly.pdbx_strand_id
1 'polypeptide(L)'
;MFKVIKMQGKARRGVFTCAHGGEVQTPVFMNVGTQAAIKGGVSALDLKEQLGTQIELSNTYHLHLRPGDDVVRQLGGLHRFMRWDGPILTDSGGFQVFSLAGLRKISEEGVTFASHLDGHRIFMGPEESMRIQSNLGSDIAMAFDECVENPAAYDYAKASCERTLRWLARCKAEHDRLNALADTINPRQMLFGINQGATYADLRIWHMQQIAKLDCDGYAIGGLAVGEPTEVMYEIIDAVEPHMPVDKPRYLMGVGTPSNIIEGVARGVDFFDCVMPARNARHGKLFTWRGTLNIKNAKYKLDESPIDPECDCPVCRSFSRAYLRHLFTAEEMLAMRLAVMHNLYFYNKLTLRIRDSINEGSFDAFRETYSKKLAERV
;
A
#
# COMPACT_ATOMS: atom_id res chain seq x y z
N MET A 1 11.59 7.05 -12.90
CA MET A 1 12.73 7.80 -12.25
C MET A 1 12.19 8.57 -11.06
N PHE A 2 12.92 8.59 -9.92
CA PHE A 2 12.51 9.33 -8.73
C PHE A 2 13.38 10.57 -8.55
N LYS A 3 12.76 11.69 -8.19
CA LYS A 3 13.45 12.96 -7.94
C LYS A 3 12.90 13.62 -6.67
N VAL A 4 13.75 13.83 -5.68
CA VAL A 4 13.42 14.65 -4.51
C VAL A 4 13.47 16.13 -4.91
N ILE A 5 12.38 16.85 -4.66
CA ILE A 5 12.24 18.27 -5.02
C ILE A 5 12.54 19.16 -3.80
N LYS A 6 12.08 18.76 -2.62
CA LYS A 6 12.24 19.52 -1.38
C LYS A 6 12.31 18.59 -0.18
N MET A 7 13.02 19.01 0.83
CA MET A 7 13.12 18.30 2.12
C MET A 7 12.84 19.27 3.27
N GLN A 8 12.22 18.74 4.32
CA GLN A 8 12.15 19.38 5.64
C GLN A 8 12.48 18.31 6.70
N GLY A 9 13.65 18.43 7.33
CA GLY A 9 14.23 17.34 8.10
C GLY A 9 14.43 16.10 7.20
N LYS A 10 13.88 14.95 7.62
CA LYS A 10 13.87 13.73 6.81
C LYS A 10 12.66 13.64 5.87
N ALA A 11 11.62 14.47 6.06
CA ALA A 11 10.43 14.47 5.21
C ALA A 11 10.80 14.91 3.78
N ARG A 12 10.37 14.11 2.79
CA ARG A 12 10.75 14.26 1.39
C ARG A 12 9.54 14.60 0.52
N ARG A 13 9.63 15.66 -0.24
CA ARG A 13 8.70 15.98 -1.34
C ARG A 13 9.35 15.56 -2.64
N GLY A 14 8.78 14.63 -3.36
CA GLY A 14 9.36 14.09 -4.58
C GLY A 14 8.36 13.89 -5.72
N VAL A 15 8.91 13.49 -6.88
CA VAL A 15 8.17 13.07 -8.07
C VAL A 15 8.71 11.74 -8.53
N PHE A 16 7.82 10.80 -8.81
CA PHE A 16 8.15 9.49 -9.33
C PHE A 16 7.45 9.30 -10.69
N THR A 17 8.24 9.03 -11.73
CA THR A 17 7.73 8.88 -13.11
C THR A 17 7.48 7.41 -13.41
N CYS A 18 6.26 7.08 -13.82
CA CYS A 18 5.80 5.75 -14.22
C CYS A 18 5.59 5.64 -15.73
N ALA A 19 5.37 4.42 -16.21
CA ALA A 19 5.05 4.14 -17.60
C ALA A 19 3.64 4.63 -17.98
N HIS A 20 2.68 4.44 -17.07
CA HIS A 20 1.30 4.90 -17.22
C HIS A 20 1.04 6.10 -16.29
N GLY A 21 0.16 7.01 -16.71
CA GLY A 21 -0.27 8.16 -15.91
C GLY A 21 0.79 9.21 -15.58
N GLY A 22 2.02 9.06 -16.07
CA GLY A 22 3.09 10.06 -15.94
C GLY A 22 3.70 10.13 -14.52
N GLU A 23 3.42 11.22 -13.77
CA GLU A 23 4.09 11.54 -12.52
C GLU A 23 3.23 11.28 -11.29
N VAL A 24 3.79 10.58 -10.29
CA VAL A 24 3.25 10.43 -8.94
C VAL A 24 3.94 11.42 -8.01
N GLN A 25 3.17 12.27 -7.37
CA GLN A 25 3.66 13.25 -6.40
C GLN A 25 3.75 12.60 -5.01
N THR A 26 4.95 12.54 -4.43
CA THR A 26 5.18 11.95 -3.11
C THR A 26 5.33 13.01 -2.00
N PRO A 27 4.98 12.70 -0.75
CA PRO A 27 4.41 11.44 -0.25
C PRO A 27 3.04 11.11 -0.83
N VAL A 28 2.75 9.82 -0.99
CA VAL A 28 1.50 9.34 -1.60
C VAL A 28 0.92 8.14 -0.85
N PHE A 29 -0.41 8.06 -0.83
CA PHE A 29 -1.14 6.88 -0.37
C PHE A 29 -1.69 6.12 -1.59
N MET A 30 -1.40 4.83 -1.69
CA MET A 30 -1.91 3.94 -2.72
C MET A 30 -3.23 3.31 -2.26
N ASN A 31 -4.30 3.56 -3.00
CA ASN A 31 -5.58 2.94 -2.70
C ASN A 31 -5.57 1.47 -3.12
N VAL A 32 -5.99 0.57 -2.21
CA VAL A 32 -5.86 -0.88 -2.42
C VAL A 32 -7.07 -1.47 -3.13
N GLY A 33 -6.89 -1.84 -4.39
CA GLY A 33 -7.85 -2.56 -5.22
C GLY A 33 -7.55 -4.06 -5.25
N THR A 34 -8.10 -4.84 -4.32
CA THR A 34 -7.73 -6.25 -4.10
C THR A 34 -7.90 -7.12 -5.35
N GLN A 35 -8.98 -6.93 -6.13
CA GLN A 35 -9.33 -7.72 -7.30
C GLN A 35 -9.84 -6.80 -8.41
N ALA A 36 -9.00 -5.90 -8.89
CA ALA A 36 -9.31 -4.88 -9.90
C ALA A 36 -10.49 -3.97 -9.52
N ALA A 37 -10.74 -3.81 -8.22
CA ALA A 37 -11.74 -2.91 -7.66
C ALA A 37 -11.52 -2.71 -6.17
N ILE A 38 -11.93 -1.56 -5.63
CA ILE A 38 -11.90 -1.31 -4.19
C ILE A 38 -13.11 -2.00 -3.53
N LYS A 39 -12.87 -2.80 -2.50
CA LYS A 39 -13.95 -3.41 -1.72
C LYS A 39 -14.86 -2.34 -1.11
N GLY A 40 -16.15 -2.41 -1.42
CA GLY A 40 -17.16 -1.40 -1.06
C GLY A 40 -17.75 -0.70 -2.29
N GLY A 41 -17.49 -1.24 -3.49
CA GLY A 41 -18.15 -0.79 -4.72
C GLY A 41 -17.58 0.51 -5.31
N VAL A 42 -16.28 0.76 -5.15
CA VAL A 42 -15.59 1.90 -5.76
C VAL A 42 -14.75 1.41 -6.94
N SER A 43 -14.99 1.98 -8.10
CA SER A 43 -14.36 1.63 -9.37
C SER A 43 -13.09 2.48 -9.63
N ALA A 44 -12.31 2.08 -10.64
CA ALA A 44 -11.20 2.87 -11.14
C ALA A 44 -11.62 4.28 -11.62
N LEU A 45 -12.80 4.40 -12.21
CA LEU A 45 -13.34 5.71 -12.62
C LEU A 45 -13.63 6.61 -11.41
N ASP A 46 -14.20 6.06 -10.33
CA ASP A 46 -14.42 6.82 -9.10
C ASP A 46 -13.09 7.30 -8.50
N LEU A 47 -12.06 6.43 -8.50
CA LEU A 47 -10.72 6.77 -8.01
C LEU A 47 -10.14 7.96 -8.76
N LYS A 48 -10.26 7.98 -10.08
CA LYS A 48 -9.74 9.04 -10.94
C LYS A 48 -10.55 10.32 -10.83
N GLU A 49 -11.86 10.25 -11.07
CA GLU A 49 -12.71 11.41 -11.30
C GLU A 49 -13.17 12.09 -10.01
N GLN A 50 -13.29 11.32 -8.91
CA GLN A 50 -13.90 11.81 -7.69
C GLN A 50 -12.98 11.82 -6.48
N LEU A 51 -11.97 10.94 -6.46
CA LEU A 51 -11.15 10.75 -5.26
C LEU A 51 -9.72 11.29 -5.40
N GLY A 52 -9.30 11.70 -6.61
CA GLY A 52 -7.97 12.27 -6.86
C GLY A 52 -6.83 11.29 -6.58
N THR A 53 -7.07 10.00 -6.81
CA THR A 53 -6.07 8.95 -6.63
C THR A 53 -4.99 9.07 -7.70
N GLN A 54 -3.73 9.06 -7.27
CA GLN A 54 -2.60 9.14 -8.20
C GLN A 54 -2.07 7.77 -8.61
N ILE A 55 -2.12 6.79 -7.71
CA ILE A 55 -1.60 5.44 -7.91
C ILE A 55 -2.46 4.45 -7.15
N GLU A 56 -2.74 3.30 -7.75
CA GLU A 56 -3.47 2.19 -7.14
C GLU A 56 -2.53 1.04 -6.82
N LEU A 57 -2.85 0.27 -5.77
CA LEU A 57 -2.21 -1.00 -5.47
C LEU A 57 -3.18 -2.14 -5.78
N SER A 58 -2.77 -3.06 -6.65
CA SER A 58 -3.50 -4.29 -6.98
C SER A 58 -2.82 -5.52 -6.39
N ASN A 59 -3.62 -6.53 -6.01
CA ASN A 59 -3.11 -7.70 -5.30
C ASN A 59 -2.82 -8.87 -6.25
N THR A 60 -1.55 -9.24 -6.36
CA THR A 60 -1.03 -10.30 -7.22
C THR A 60 -1.66 -11.66 -6.92
N TYR A 61 -1.68 -12.07 -5.64
CA TYR A 61 -2.21 -13.38 -5.26
C TYR A 61 -3.71 -13.53 -5.61
N HIS A 62 -4.52 -12.54 -5.26
CA HIS A 62 -5.96 -12.62 -5.52
C HIS A 62 -6.28 -12.59 -7.01
N LEU A 63 -5.56 -11.80 -7.80
CA LEU A 63 -5.75 -11.71 -9.25
C LEU A 63 -5.25 -12.94 -9.97
N HIS A 64 -4.17 -13.57 -9.49
CA HIS A 64 -3.71 -14.87 -10.00
C HIS A 64 -4.75 -15.96 -9.79
N LEU A 65 -5.40 -16.01 -8.63
CA LEU A 65 -6.45 -16.99 -8.36
C LEU A 65 -7.74 -16.71 -9.12
N ARG A 66 -8.10 -15.43 -9.26
CA ARG A 66 -9.35 -15.02 -9.93
C ARG A 66 -9.25 -13.59 -10.45
N PRO A 67 -9.38 -13.36 -11.76
CA PRO A 67 -9.79 -14.31 -12.81
C PRO A 67 -8.66 -15.19 -13.33
N GLY A 68 -7.43 -15.01 -12.93
CA GLY A 68 -6.19 -15.55 -13.44
C GLY A 68 -5.39 -14.47 -14.19
N ASP A 69 -4.09 -14.41 -13.94
CA ASP A 69 -3.20 -13.43 -14.58
C ASP A 69 -3.11 -13.61 -16.09
N ASP A 70 -3.24 -14.85 -16.59
CA ASP A 70 -3.28 -15.13 -18.02
C ASP A 70 -4.53 -14.51 -18.69
N VAL A 71 -5.69 -14.51 -18.02
CA VAL A 71 -6.90 -13.84 -18.49
C VAL A 71 -6.69 -12.33 -18.58
N VAL A 72 -6.10 -11.74 -17.53
CA VAL A 72 -5.80 -10.31 -17.51
C VAL A 72 -4.80 -9.94 -18.60
N ARG A 73 -3.75 -10.76 -18.82
CA ARG A 73 -2.78 -10.59 -19.91
C ARG A 73 -3.47 -10.58 -21.27
N GLN A 74 -4.33 -11.57 -21.57
CA GLN A 74 -5.06 -11.67 -22.85
C GLN A 74 -5.95 -10.45 -23.11
N LEU A 75 -6.45 -9.80 -22.05
CA LEU A 75 -7.24 -8.56 -22.11
C LEU A 75 -6.39 -7.28 -22.14
N GLY A 76 -5.06 -7.39 -22.18
CA GLY A 76 -4.15 -6.27 -22.34
C GLY A 76 -3.67 -5.64 -21.02
N GLY A 77 -3.65 -6.42 -19.94
CA GLY A 77 -3.19 -6.01 -18.61
C GLY A 77 -4.25 -5.30 -17.76
N LEU A 78 -3.91 -5.04 -16.49
CA LEU A 78 -4.83 -4.45 -15.52
C LEU A 78 -5.37 -3.08 -15.93
N HIS A 79 -4.52 -2.23 -16.48
CA HIS A 79 -4.91 -0.88 -16.92
C HIS A 79 -6.11 -0.94 -17.88
N ARG A 80 -6.03 -1.81 -18.88
CA ARG A 80 -7.10 -1.99 -19.84
C ARG A 80 -8.30 -2.74 -19.24
N PHE A 81 -8.03 -3.76 -18.43
CA PHE A 81 -9.05 -4.60 -17.80
C PHE A 81 -9.99 -3.82 -16.89
N MET A 82 -9.47 -2.93 -16.04
CA MET A 82 -10.28 -2.14 -15.10
C MET A 82 -10.50 -0.68 -15.52
N ARG A 83 -10.01 -0.28 -16.70
CA ARG A 83 -10.13 1.10 -17.23
C ARG A 83 -9.45 2.15 -16.35
N TRP A 84 -8.31 1.78 -15.81
CA TRP A 84 -7.43 2.68 -15.06
C TRP A 84 -6.24 3.10 -15.92
N ASP A 85 -6.00 4.41 -16.04
CA ASP A 85 -4.91 4.97 -16.84
C ASP A 85 -3.77 5.57 -15.99
N GLY A 86 -3.91 5.52 -14.67
CA GLY A 86 -2.86 5.91 -13.73
C GLY A 86 -1.90 4.76 -13.42
N PRO A 87 -0.83 5.04 -12.67
CA PRO A 87 0.11 4.01 -12.23
C PRO A 87 -0.54 2.94 -11.35
N ILE A 88 -0.02 1.70 -11.49
CA ILE A 88 -0.38 0.56 -10.65
C ILE A 88 0.88 -0.03 -10.03
N LEU A 89 0.85 -0.25 -8.71
CA LEU A 89 1.77 -1.15 -8.02
C LEU A 89 1.09 -2.50 -7.80
N THR A 90 1.76 -3.60 -8.13
CA THR A 90 1.33 -4.94 -7.70
C THR A 90 2.18 -5.42 -6.54
N ASP A 91 1.54 -5.93 -5.47
CA ASP A 91 2.26 -6.58 -4.38
C ASP A 91 2.92 -7.89 -4.83
N SER A 92 3.82 -8.45 -4.01
CA SER A 92 4.53 -9.69 -4.35
C SER A 92 3.64 -10.93 -4.31
N GLY A 93 2.46 -10.86 -3.68
CA GLY A 93 1.66 -12.01 -3.28
C GLY A 93 2.18 -12.74 -2.03
N GLY A 94 3.40 -12.46 -1.59
CA GLY A 94 4.06 -13.13 -0.47
C GLY A 94 3.29 -13.00 0.84
N PHE A 95 2.87 -11.81 1.22
CA PHE A 95 2.12 -11.60 2.47
C PHE A 95 0.82 -12.42 2.52
N GLN A 96 0.07 -12.56 1.44
CA GLN A 96 -1.16 -13.35 1.40
C GLN A 96 -0.86 -14.84 1.52
N VAL A 97 0.22 -15.31 0.91
CA VAL A 97 0.72 -16.68 1.07
C VAL A 97 1.07 -16.95 2.53
N PHE A 98 1.67 -15.98 3.23
CA PHE A 98 2.03 -16.12 4.65
C PHE A 98 0.83 -15.94 5.60
N SER A 99 -0.12 -15.07 5.31
CA SER A 99 -1.23 -14.74 6.20
C SER A 99 -2.48 -15.62 6.02
N LEU A 100 -2.73 -16.14 4.82
CA LEU A 100 -3.96 -16.88 4.49
C LEU A 100 -3.76 -18.39 4.42
N ALA A 101 -2.54 -18.89 4.26
CA ALA A 101 -2.26 -20.30 4.11
C ALA A 101 -2.00 -20.95 5.47
N GLY A 102 -3.00 -21.65 6.03
CA GLY A 102 -2.88 -22.40 7.28
C GLY A 102 -1.87 -23.56 7.21
N LEU A 103 -1.59 -24.11 6.02
CA LEU A 103 -0.57 -25.12 5.75
C LEU A 103 0.28 -24.64 4.58
N ARG A 104 1.47 -24.15 4.88
CA ARG A 104 2.47 -23.74 3.91
C ARG A 104 3.78 -24.49 4.11
N LYS A 105 4.47 -24.81 3.03
CA LYS A 105 5.83 -25.33 3.05
C LYS A 105 6.75 -24.35 2.36
N ILE A 106 7.68 -23.79 3.11
CA ILE A 106 8.71 -22.87 2.61
C ILE A 106 9.95 -23.69 2.27
N SER A 107 10.54 -23.42 1.11
CA SER A 107 11.82 -23.98 0.66
C SER A 107 12.67 -22.86 0.05
N GLU A 108 13.87 -23.19 -0.41
CA GLU A 108 14.72 -22.21 -1.12
C GLU A 108 14.13 -21.81 -2.47
N GLU A 109 13.39 -22.71 -3.12
CA GLU A 109 12.76 -22.51 -4.43
C GLU A 109 11.59 -21.51 -4.32
N GLY A 110 10.81 -21.59 -3.22
CA GLY A 110 9.60 -20.80 -3.03
C GLY A 110 8.68 -21.41 -1.96
N VAL A 111 7.39 -21.14 -2.05
CA VAL A 111 6.37 -21.55 -1.09
C VAL A 111 5.28 -22.36 -1.77
N THR A 112 5.00 -23.55 -1.23
CA THR A 112 3.83 -24.34 -1.61
C THR A 112 2.75 -24.18 -0.55
N PHE A 113 1.54 -23.87 -0.96
CA PHE A 113 0.41 -23.62 -0.05
C PHE A 113 -0.93 -24.03 -0.69
N ALA A 114 -2.00 -24.04 0.11
CA ALA A 114 -3.35 -24.34 -0.36
C ALA A 114 -4.11 -23.05 -0.69
N SER A 115 -4.77 -23.01 -1.84
CA SER A 115 -5.69 -21.94 -2.21
C SER A 115 -6.81 -21.79 -1.17
N HIS A 116 -7.09 -20.56 -0.74
CA HIS A 116 -8.20 -20.27 0.17
C HIS A 116 -9.59 -20.37 -0.48
N LEU A 117 -9.65 -20.52 -1.83
CA LEU A 117 -10.91 -20.63 -2.56
C LEU A 117 -11.43 -22.05 -2.63
N ASP A 118 -10.55 -23.00 -2.91
CA ASP A 118 -10.90 -24.39 -3.23
C ASP A 118 -9.91 -25.44 -2.69
N GLY A 119 -8.86 -24.98 -2.00
CA GLY A 119 -7.89 -25.87 -1.35
C GLY A 119 -6.87 -26.51 -2.29
N HIS A 120 -6.87 -26.25 -3.60
CA HIS A 120 -5.85 -26.80 -4.49
C HIS A 120 -4.45 -26.28 -4.13
N ARG A 121 -3.42 -27.08 -4.38
CA ARG A 121 -2.04 -26.72 -4.09
C ARG A 121 -1.48 -25.79 -5.14
N ILE A 122 -0.87 -24.69 -4.69
CA ILE A 122 -0.21 -23.67 -5.50
C ILE A 122 1.25 -23.60 -5.06
N PHE A 123 2.13 -23.48 -6.03
CA PHE A 123 3.51 -23.08 -5.81
C PHE A 123 3.68 -21.63 -6.25
N MET A 124 4.37 -20.83 -5.44
CA MET A 124 4.76 -19.46 -5.75
C MET A 124 6.19 -19.22 -5.27
N GLY A 125 7.05 -18.84 -6.18
CA GLY A 125 8.42 -18.44 -5.92
C GLY A 125 8.73 -17.10 -6.60
N PRO A 126 9.99 -16.68 -6.57
CA PRO A 126 10.44 -15.44 -7.21
C PRO A 126 10.03 -15.33 -8.68
N GLU A 127 10.28 -16.35 -9.47
CA GLU A 127 10.00 -16.35 -10.92
C GLU A 127 8.50 -16.35 -11.21
N GLU A 128 7.70 -17.13 -10.45
CA GLU A 128 6.25 -17.16 -10.58
C GLU A 128 5.64 -15.80 -10.25
N SER A 129 6.08 -15.18 -9.15
CA SER A 129 5.61 -13.85 -8.75
C SER A 129 5.92 -12.80 -9.81
N MET A 130 7.14 -12.79 -10.36
CA MET A 130 7.52 -11.85 -11.42
C MET A 130 6.71 -12.09 -12.70
N ARG A 131 6.50 -13.34 -13.11
CA ARG A 131 5.69 -13.69 -14.28
C ARG A 131 4.25 -13.22 -14.13
N ILE A 132 3.63 -13.45 -12.95
CA ILE A 132 2.26 -13.02 -12.67
C ILE A 132 2.16 -11.49 -12.76
N GLN A 133 3.06 -10.75 -12.12
CA GLN A 133 3.06 -9.28 -12.12
C GLN A 133 3.34 -8.71 -13.53
N SER A 134 4.19 -9.36 -14.32
CA SER A 134 4.41 -9.02 -15.73
C SER A 134 3.14 -9.22 -16.57
N ASN A 135 2.40 -10.33 -16.37
CA ASN A 135 1.11 -10.59 -17.02
C ASN A 135 0.05 -9.56 -16.63
N LEU A 136 0.04 -9.11 -15.37
CA LEU A 136 -0.82 -8.04 -14.89
C LEU A 136 -0.45 -6.67 -15.49
N GLY A 137 0.81 -6.45 -15.85
CA GLY A 137 1.28 -5.27 -16.56
C GLY A 137 1.35 -4.01 -15.69
N SER A 138 1.59 -4.15 -14.38
CA SER A 138 1.74 -3.03 -13.46
C SER A 138 2.94 -2.13 -13.79
N ASP A 139 2.98 -0.91 -13.24
CA ASP A 139 4.12 -0.01 -13.36
C ASP A 139 5.24 -0.37 -12.40
N ILE A 140 4.87 -0.87 -11.21
CA ILE A 140 5.79 -1.26 -10.16
C ILE A 140 5.45 -2.69 -9.73
N ALA A 141 6.42 -3.59 -9.82
CA ALA A 141 6.35 -4.92 -9.26
C ALA A 141 7.12 -4.98 -7.94
N MET A 142 6.57 -5.67 -6.94
CA MET A 142 7.25 -5.94 -5.68
C MET A 142 7.99 -7.28 -5.77
N ALA A 143 9.23 -7.33 -5.30
CA ALA A 143 9.97 -8.58 -5.21
C ALA A 143 9.29 -9.56 -4.27
N PHE A 144 9.37 -10.86 -4.59
CA PHE A 144 8.85 -11.90 -3.71
C PHE A 144 9.72 -12.03 -2.46
N ASP A 145 9.11 -11.99 -1.28
CA ASP A 145 9.77 -11.94 0.01
C ASP A 145 9.14 -12.90 1.01
N GLU A 146 9.85 -13.18 2.10
CA GLU A 146 9.31 -13.89 3.24
C GLU A 146 9.02 -12.93 4.39
N CYS A 147 7.72 -12.71 4.66
CA CYS A 147 7.27 -11.96 5.84
C CYS A 147 7.16 -12.93 7.03
N VAL A 148 7.96 -12.70 8.07
CA VAL A 148 7.93 -13.52 9.29
C VAL A 148 6.87 -13.02 10.26
N GLU A 149 6.38 -13.93 11.12
CA GLU A 149 5.43 -13.57 12.19
C GLU A 149 6.12 -12.72 13.27
N ASN A 150 5.34 -11.93 13.98
CA ASN A 150 5.82 -11.17 15.13
C ASN A 150 5.17 -11.70 16.42
N PRO A 151 5.95 -12.09 17.46
CA PRO A 151 7.43 -12.11 17.49
C PRO A 151 8.04 -13.29 16.71
N ALA A 152 9.21 -13.07 16.12
CA ALA A 152 10.00 -14.13 15.48
C ALA A 152 11.30 -14.38 16.26
N ALA A 153 11.78 -15.63 16.31
CA ALA A 153 13.11 -15.94 16.85
C ALA A 153 14.19 -15.33 15.95
N TYR A 154 15.27 -14.81 16.55
CA TYR A 154 16.36 -14.11 15.84
C TYR A 154 16.97 -14.94 14.72
N ASP A 155 17.32 -16.21 15.00
CA ASP A 155 17.95 -17.08 14.01
C ASP A 155 17.02 -17.37 12.82
N TYR A 156 15.72 -17.51 13.09
CA TYR A 156 14.73 -17.66 12.01
C TYR A 156 14.60 -16.39 11.18
N ALA A 157 14.50 -15.22 11.84
CA ALA A 157 14.43 -13.92 11.16
C ALA A 157 15.67 -13.68 10.30
N LYS A 158 16.87 -14.07 10.78
CA LYS A 158 18.13 -14.00 10.03
C LYS A 158 18.10 -14.90 8.79
N ALA A 159 17.73 -16.18 8.96
CA ALA A 159 17.62 -17.12 7.84
C ALA A 159 16.59 -16.68 6.79
N SER A 160 15.48 -16.08 7.23
CA SER A 160 14.46 -15.47 6.37
C SER A 160 15.00 -14.27 5.57
N CYS A 161 15.76 -13.37 6.21
CA CYS A 161 16.43 -12.26 5.53
C CYS A 161 17.38 -12.73 4.45
N GLU A 162 18.22 -13.74 4.78
CA GLU A 162 19.17 -14.31 3.83
C GLU A 162 18.47 -14.96 2.63
N ARG A 163 17.33 -15.65 2.86
CA ARG A 163 16.47 -16.21 1.80
C ARG A 163 15.85 -15.12 0.96
N THR A 164 15.25 -14.10 1.59
CA THR A 164 14.64 -12.96 0.89
C THR A 164 15.67 -12.23 0.00
N LEU A 165 16.92 -12.10 0.45
CA LEU A 165 17.99 -11.53 -0.38
C LEU A 165 18.26 -12.38 -1.63
N ARG A 166 18.37 -13.71 -1.49
CA ARG A 166 18.55 -14.62 -2.64
C ARG A 166 17.33 -14.59 -3.58
N TRP A 167 16.14 -14.54 -3.03
CA TRP A 167 14.89 -14.41 -3.79
C TRP A 167 14.82 -13.09 -4.55
N LEU A 168 15.28 -11.96 -3.96
CA LEU A 168 15.35 -10.69 -4.66
C LEU A 168 16.27 -10.75 -5.88
N ALA A 169 17.42 -11.40 -5.77
CA ALA A 169 18.35 -11.59 -6.91
C ALA A 169 17.68 -12.39 -8.05
N ARG A 170 16.92 -13.44 -7.71
CA ARG A 170 16.13 -14.23 -8.68
C ARG A 170 14.99 -13.41 -9.28
N CYS A 171 14.25 -12.66 -8.45
CA CYS A 171 13.22 -11.74 -8.94
C CYS A 171 13.78 -10.74 -9.96
N LYS A 172 14.94 -10.14 -9.65
CA LYS A 172 15.56 -9.18 -10.55
C LYS A 172 15.97 -9.81 -11.89
N ALA A 173 16.59 -10.97 -11.86
CA ALA A 173 16.99 -11.68 -13.08
C ALA A 173 15.78 -12.03 -13.96
N GLU A 174 14.71 -12.53 -13.35
CA GLU A 174 13.47 -12.87 -14.07
C GLU A 174 12.71 -11.63 -14.57
N HIS A 175 12.65 -10.57 -13.75
CA HIS A 175 12.06 -9.29 -14.14
C HIS A 175 12.78 -8.68 -15.36
N ASP A 176 14.11 -8.65 -15.35
CA ASP A 176 14.92 -8.13 -16.46
C ASP A 176 14.67 -8.98 -17.74
N ARG A 177 14.60 -10.31 -17.59
CA ARG A 177 14.28 -11.24 -18.70
C ARG A 177 12.89 -10.98 -19.27
N LEU A 178 11.87 -10.82 -18.42
CA LEU A 178 10.48 -10.58 -18.83
C LEU A 178 10.33 -9.23 -19.52
N ASN A 179 10.95 -8.17 -19.02
CA ASN A 179 10.91 -6.84 -19.62
C ASN A 179 11.57 -6.79 -21.01
N ALA A 180 12.49 -7.72 -21.31
CA ALA A 180 13.13 -7.83 -22.62
C ALA A 180 12.29 -8.58 -23.67
N LEU A 181 11.18 -9.23 -23.30
CA LEU A 181 10.33 -9.95 -24.24
C LEU A 181 9.51 -8.99 -25.10
N ALA A 182 9.39 -9.30 -26.38
CA ALA A 182 8.69 -8.45 -27.35
C ALA A 182 7.17 -8.33 -27.09
N ASP A 183 6.58 -9.30 -26.38
CA ASP A 183 5.14 -9.39 -26.09
C ASP A 183 4.78 -9.03 -24.63
N THR A 184 5.72 -8.43 -23.91
CA THR A 184 5.48 -7.95 -22.53
C THR A 184 4.47 -6.80 -22.52
N ILE A 185 3.49 -6.87 -21.61
CA ILE A 185 2.44 -5.84 -21.46
C ILE A 185 3.06 -4.48 -21.12
N ASN A 186 4.00 -4.45 -20.16
CA ASN A 186 4.70 -3.22 -19.78
C ASN A 186 6.23 -3.47 -19.71
N PRO A 187 6.97 -3.21 -20.80
CA PRO A 187 8.43 -3.42 -20.83
C PRO A 187 9.22 -2.39 -19.99
N ARG A 188 8.56 -1.42 -19.39
CA ARG A 188 9.12 -0.43 -18.47
C ARG A 188 8.66 -0.64 -17.03
N GLN A 189 8.19 -1.84 -16.69
CA GLN A 189 7.85 -2.18 -15.32
C GLN A 189 9.10 -2.06 -14.44
N MET A 190 8.93 -1.44 -13.27
CA MET A 190 9.98 -1.23 -12.28
C MET A 190 9.90 -2.28 -11.18
N LEU A 191 11.05 -2.61 -10.56
CA LEU A 191 11.13 -3.57 -9.47
C LEU A 191 11.50 -2.87 -8.15
N PHE A 192 10.69 -3.07 -7.11
CA PHE A 192 11.02 -2.65 -5.76
C PHE A 192 11.47 -3.84 -4.90
N GLY A 193 12.63 -3.70 -4.24
CA GLY A 193 13.13 -4.65 -3.24
C GLY A 193 12.48 -4.42 -1.88
N ILE A 194 12.33 -5.49 -1.09
CA ILE A 194 11.69 -5.43 0.23
C ILE A 194 12.69 -5.73 1.34
N ASN A 195 12.88 -4.77 2.25
CA ASN A 195 13.65 -4.95 3.47
C ASN A 195 12.84 -5.74 4.50
N GLN A 196 13.42 -6.82 5.01
CA GLN A 196 12.89 -7.67 6.08
C GLN A 196 13.87 -7.72 7.27
N GLY A 197 13.49 -8.35 8.39
CA GLY A 197 14.32 -8.48 9.60
C GLY A 197 13.53 -8.44 10.90
N ALA A 198 12.21 -8.68 10.85
CA ALA A 198 11.32 -8.57 12.01
C ALA A 198 11.53 -7.22 12.74
N THR A 199 11.65 -7.25 14.08
CA THR A 199 11.93 -6.07 14.92
C THR A 199 13.41 -6.00 15.36
N TYR A 200 14.33 -6.64 14.61
CA TYR A 200 15.76 -6.65 14.92
C TYR A 200 16.48 -5.61 14.06
N ALA A 201 16.89 -4.51 14.65
CA ALA A 201 17.50 -3.38 13.96
C ALA A 201 18.81 -3.77 13.22
N ASP A 202 19.65 -4.62 13.78
CA ASP A 202 20.87 -5.12 13.17
C ASP A 202 20.62 -5.94 11.90
N LEU A 203 19.60 -6.84 11.92
CA LEU A 203 19.19 -7.59 10.74
C LEU A 203 18.61 -6.67 9.66
N ARG A 204 17.78 -5.70 10.06
CA ARG A 204 17.18 -4.71 9.17
C ARG A 204 18.25 -3.88 8.44
N ILE A 205 19.23 -3.37 9.18
CA ILE A 205 20.35 -2.60 8.64
C ILE A 205 21.17 -3.46 7.70
N TRP A 206 21.59 -4.64 8.14
CA TRP A 206 22.37 -5.57 7.30
C TRP A 206 21.60 -5.89 6.01
N HIS A 207 20.35 -6.27 6.11
CA HIS A 207 19.53 -6.66 4.96
C HIS A 207 19.35 -5.49 3.99
N MET A 208 19.10 -4.26 4.50
CA MET A 208 19.00 -3.07 3.64
C MET A 208 20.30 -2.81 2.86
N GLN A 209 21.43 -2.90 3.52
CA GLN A 209 22.73 -2.74 2.90
C GLN A 209 23.02 -3.79 1.82
N GLN A 210 22.52 -5.03 1.98
CA GLN A 210 22.67 -6.07 0.96
C GLN A 210 21.74 -5.86 -0.23
N ILE A 211 20.44 -5.62 0.00
CA ILE A 211 19.50 -5.43 -1.09
C ILE A 211 19.77 -4.16 -1.89
N ALA A 212 20.31 -3.11 -1.27
CA ALA A 212 20.71 -1.88 -1.97
C ALA A 212 21.77 -2.13 -3.06
N LYS A 213 22.62 -3.14 -2.91
CA LYS A 213 23.64 -3.51 -3.90
C LYS A 213 23.05 -4.09 -5.18
N LEU A 214 21.81 -4.54 -5.16
CA LEU A 214 21.10 -5.07 -6.33
C LEU A 214 20.48 -3.98 -7.20
N ASP A 215 20.59 -2.71 -6.79
CA ASP A 215 20.15 -1.52 -7.53
C ASP A 215 18.73 -1.64 -8.11
N CYS A 216 17.75 -1.87 -7.22
CA CYS A 216 16.33 -1.84 -7.59
C CYS A 216 15.86 -0.40 -7.86
N ASP A 217 14.71 -0.26 -8.53
CA ASP A 217 14.10 1.05 -8.81
C ASP A 217 13.56 1.76 -7.57
N GLY A 218 13.28 1.01 -6.51
CA GLY A 218 12.85 1.50 -5.21
C GLY A 218 12.99 0.44 -4.12
N TYR A 219 12.74 0.84 -2.86
CA TYR A 219 12.88 -0.05 -1.72
C TYR A 219 11.73 0.12 -0.75
N ALA A 220 11.18 -1.01 -0.31
CA ALA A 220 10.14 -1.06 0.69
C ALA A 220 10.67 -1.56 2.04
N ILE A 221 10.03 -1.15 3.12
CA ILE A 221 10.15 -1.71 4.46
C ILE A 221 8.90 -2.57 4.67
N GLY A 222 9.07 -3.89 4.65
CA GLY A 222 8.02 -4.86 4.85
C GLY A 222 8.06 -5.49 6.25
N GLY A 223 7.05 -6.29 6.58
CA GLY A 223 6.99 -7.04 7.84
C GLY A 223 6.92 -6.20 9.11
N LEU A 224 6.36 -4.99 9.01
CA LEU A 224 5.96 -4.14 10.13
C LEU A 224 4.44 -3.96 10.13
N ALA A 225 3.88 -3.39 11.21
CA ALA A 225 2.43 -3.31 11.48
C ALA A 225 1.75 -4.70 11.48
N VAL A 226 2.46 -5.73 11.97
CA VAL A 226 2.00 -7.11 12.08
C VAL A 226 1.83 -7.57 13.55
N GLY A 227 1.73 -6.61 14.48
CA GLY A 227 1.45 -6.86 15.90
C GLY A 227 2.44 -6.22 16.88
N GLU A 228 3.53 -5.63 16.42
CA GLU A 228 4.45 -4.86 17.25
C GLU A 228 3.83 -3.52 17.70
N PRO A 229 4.29 -2.94 18.83
CA PRO A 229 3.96 -1.57 19.21
C PRO A 229 4.37 -0.56 18.13
N THR A 230 3.61 0.51 18.00
CA THR A 230 3.87 1.56 16.99
C THR A 230 5.25 2.20 17.17
N GLU A 231 5.70 2.36 18.40
CA GLU A 231 7.01 2.92 18.76
C GLU A 231 8.14 2.05 18.21
N VAL A 232 8.02 0.72 18.33
CA VAL A 232 8.98 -0.24 17.76
C VAL A 232 9.04 -0.14 16.25
N MET A 233 7.88 0.00 15.59
CA MET A 233 7.85 0.24 14.14
C MET A 233 8.63 1.52 13.77
N TYR A 234 8.46 2.60 14.52
CA TYR A 234 9.19 3.86 14.27
C TYR A 234 10.69 3.73 14.51
N GLU A 235 11.11 3.03 15.57
CA GLU A 235 12.52 2.75 15.85
C GLU A 235 13.18 1.96 14.71
N ILE A 236 12.48 0.98 14.15
CA ILE A 236 12.97 0.22 13.00
C ILE A 236 13.10 1.09 11.74
N ILE A 237 12.12 1.94 11.47
CA ILE A 237 12.19 2.87 10.33
C ILE A 237 13.39 3.82 10.50
N ASP A 238 13.58 4.39 11.69
CA ASP A 238 14.69 5.28 12.00
C ASP A 238 16.06 4.58 11.88
N ALA A 239 16.13 3.28 12.21
CA ALA A 239 17.35 2.48 12.07
C ALA A 239 17.68 2.16 10.59
N VAL A 240 16.67 1.89 9.76
CA VAL A 240 16.84 1.49 8.36
C VAL A 240 17.04 2.69 7.44
N GLU A 241 16.38 3.80 7.70
CA GLU A 241 16.33 4.99 6.83
C GLU A 241 17.71 5.48 6.38
N PRO A 242 18.74 5.60 7.25
CA PRO A 242 20.06 6.07 6.85
C PRO A 242 20.80 5.14 5.85
N HIS A 243 20.35 3.90 5.71
CA HIS A 243 20.92 2.89 4.83
C HIS A 243 20.14 2.73 3.51
N MET A 244 19.01 3.42 3.37
CA MET A 244 18.22 3.43 2.13
C MET A 244 18.84 4.43 1.12
N PRO A 245 18.95 4.06 -0.17
CA PRO A 245 19.44 4.98 -1.19
C PRO A 245 18.62 6.28 -1.21
N VAL A 246 19.32 7.41 -1.32
CA VAL A 246 18.69 8.75 -1.21
C VAL A 246 17.92 9.13 -2.47
N ASP A 247 18.32 8.60 -3.62
CA ASP A 247 17.76 8.83 -4.95
C ASP A 247 16.66 7.83 -5.36
N LYS A 248 16.30 6.92 -4.46
CA LYS A 248 15.26 5.91 -4.69
C LYS A 248 14.03 6.20 -3.82
N PRO A 249 12.82 5.86 -4.29
CA PRO A 249 11.62 5.95 -3.48
C PRO A 249 11.62 4.93 -2.34
N ARG A 250 10.98 5.29 -1.23
CA ARG A 250 10.91 4.53 0.02
C ARG A 250 9.46 4.23 0.34
N TYR A 251 9.12 2.97 0.45
CA TYR A 251 7.76 2.50 0.66
C TYR A 251 7.62 1.77 1.99
N LEU A 252 6.69 2.20 2.85
CA LEU A 252 6.32 1.51 4.09
C LEU A 252 5.05 0.71 3.83
N MET A 253 5.18 -0.62 3.78
CA MET A 253 4.11 -1.53 3.35
C MET A 253 3.04 -1.72 4.44
N GLY A 254 1.78 -1.69 4.03
CA GLY A 254 0.63 -2.00 4.89
C GLY A 254 0.30 -0.98 5.98
N VAL A 255 0.95 0.20 5.96
CA VAL A 255 0.78 1.24 6.97
C VAL A 255 0.04 2.44 6.39
N GLY A 256 -0.94 2.98 7.03
CA GLY A 256 -1.62 2.61 8.25
C GLY A 256 -2.63 3.68 8.66
N THR A 257 -2.63 4.08 9.92
CA THR A 257 -3.47 5.19 10.40
C THR A 257 -2.99 6.53 9.84
N PRO A 258 -3.85 7.58 9.81
CA PRO A 258 -3.40 8.92 9.44
C PRO A 258 -2.17 9.40 10.21
N SER A 259 -2.11 9.10 11.51
CA SER A 259 -0.97 9.42 12.37
C SER A 259 0.30 8.67 11.94
N ASN A 260 0.19 7.37 11.63
CA ASN A 260 1.34 6.58 11.15
C ASN A 260 1.88 7.12 9.82
N ILE A 261 1.01 7.62 8.93
CA ILE A 261 1.44 8.24 7.67
C ILE A 261 2.24 9.51 7.93
N ILE A 262 1.73 10.41 8.78
CA ILE A 262 2.44 11.65 9.15
C ILE A 262 3.81 11.32 9.76
N GLU A 263 3.84 10.38 10.71
CA GLU A 263 5.08 9.96 11.38
C GLU A 263 6.05 9.21 10.46
N GLY A 264 5.52 8.43 9.50
CA GLY A 264 6.33 7.77 8.47
C GLY A 264 6.97 8.79 7.52
N VAL A 265 6.22 9.80 7.09
CA VAL A 265 6.77 10.90 6.28
C VAL A 265 7.86 11.66 7.03
N ALA A 266 7.66 11.95 8.33
CA ALA A 266 8.67 12.58 9.17
C ALA A 266 9.98 11.77 9.25
N ARG A 267 9.94 10.46 8.95
CA ARG A 267 11.06 9.52 8.90
C ARG A 267 11.55 9.22 7.49
N GLY A 268 11.09 9.97 6.49
CA GLY A 268 11.59 9.88 5.10
C GLY A 268 10.91 8.85 4.23
N VAL A 269 9.70 8.39 4.57
CA VAL A 269 8.89 7.49 3.73
C VAL A 269 8.11 8.27 2.68
N ASP A 270 8.05 7.74 1.46
CA ASP A 270 7.41 8.37 0.30
C ASP A 270 6.09 7.71 -0.10
N PHE A 271 5.97 6.37 0.03
CA PHE A 271 4.83 5.59 -0.40
C PHE A 271 4.20 4.83 0.77
N PHE A 272 2.88 4.79 0.78
CA PHE A 272 2.08 4.09 1.78
C PHE A 272 0.93 3.37 1.12
N ASP A 273 0.51 2.25 1.70
CA ASP A 273 -0.75 1.56 1.41
C ASP A 273 -1.36 1.02 2.69
N CYS A 274 -2.65 0.85 2.71
CA CYS A 274 -3.33 0.05 3.72
C CYS A 274 -4.76 -0.28 3.28
N VAL A 275 -5.21 -1.47 3.57
CA VAL A 275 -6.64 -1.85 3.37
C VAL A 275 -7.57 -1.22 4.41
N MET A 276 -7.00 -0.68 5.50
CA MET A 276 -7.74 -0.19 6.67
C MET A 276 -8.75 0.93 6.32
N PRO A 277 -8.46 1.94 5.48
CA PRO A 277 -9.42 2.98 5.15
C PRO A 277 -10.72 2.41 4.59
N ALA A 278 -10.64 1.53 3.59
CA ALA A 278 -11.79 0.88 3.00
C ALA A 278 -12.43 -0.15 3.93
N ARG A 279 -11.62 -0.92 4.71
CA ARG A 279 -12.12 -1.88 5.69
C ARG A 279 -12.91 -1.18 6.79
N ASN A 280 -12.35 -0.16 7.41
CA ASN A 280 -12.99 0.60 8.48
C ASN A 280 -14.27 1.28 8.00
N ALA A 281 -14.25 1.87 6.80
CA ALA A 281 -15.42 2.50 6.19
C ALA A 281 -16.59 1.54 6.07
N ARG A 282 -16.37 0.33 5.57
CA ARG A 282 -17.42 -0.70 5.44
C ARG A 282 -18.07 -1.10 6.78
N HIS A 283 -17.39 -0.84 7.89
CA HIS A 283 -17.90 -1.06 9.24
C HIS A 283 -18.39 0.22 9.92
N GLY A 284 -18.40 1.35 9.21
CA GLY A 284 -18.91 2.63 9.68
C GLY A 284 -17.92 3.49 10.46
N LYS A 285 -16.61 3.13 10.50
CA LYS A 285 -15.57 3.99 11.06
C LYS A 285 -15.03 4.91 9.99
N LEU A 286 -15.19 6.22 10.19
CA LEU A 286 -14.85 7.27 9.24
C LEU A 286 -13.75 8.18 9.81
N PHE A 287 -12.86 8.64 8.93
CA PHE A 287 -11.77 9.55 9.28
C PHE A 287 -12.16 10.99 8.98
N THR A 288 -11.84 11.90 9.89
CA THR A 288 -12.08 13.34 9.75
C THR A 288 -10.86 14.14 10.19
N TRP A 289 -10.80 15.42 9.85
CA TRP A 289 -9.73 16.33 10.30
C TRP A 289 -9.78 16.60 11.82
N ARG A 290 -10.81 16.13 12.49
CA ARG A 290 -10.99 16.23 13.94
C ARG A 290 -10.74 14.93 14.69
N GLY A 291 -10.49 13.84 13.97
CA GLY A 291 -10.32 12.49 14.51
C GLY A 291 -11.24 11.48 13.82
N THR A 292 -11.57 10.39 14.50
CA THR A 292 -12.39 9.30 13.93
C THR A 292 -13.78 9.26 14.55
N LEU A 293 -14.79 8.99 13.74
CA LEU A 293 -16.17 8.76 14.21
C LEU A 293 -16.71 7.40 13.77
N ASN A 294 -17.67 6.87 14.55
CA ASN A 294 -18.46 5.71 14.12
C ASN A 294 -19.86 6.19 13.74
N ILE A 295 -20.18 6.17 12.45
CA ILE A 295 -21.43 6.71 11.92
C ILE A 295 -22.67 5.98 12.44
N LYS A 296 -22.52 4.74 12.93
CA LYS A 296 -23.62 3.95 13.50
C LYS A 296 -24.11 4.45 14.87
N ASN A 297 -23.35 5.34 15.53
CA ASN A 297 -23.73 5.86 16.85
C ASN A 297 -25.08 6.56 16.83
N ALA A 298 -25.87 6.37 17.89
CA ALA A 298 -27.22 6.91 18.02
C ALA A 298 -27.26 8.45 17.96
N LYS A 299 -26.19 9.12 18.41
CA LYS A 299 -26.08 10.59 18.39
C LYS A 299 -26.24 11.20 16.99
N TYR A 300 -25.98 10.43 15.93
CA TYR A 300 -26.08 10.91 14.54
C TYR A 300 -27.46 10.71 13.91
N LYS A 301 -28.47 10.24 14.67
CA LYS A 301 -29.81 9.95 14.13
C LYS A 301 -30.49 11.17 13.49
N LEU A 302 -30.26 12.36 14.05
CA LEU A 302 -30.82 13.63 13.59
C LEU A 302 -29.75 14.66 13.22
N ASP A 303 -28.52 14.19 12.96
CA ASP A 303 -27.38 15.05 12.62
C ASP A 303 -27.35 15.35 11.12
N GLU A 304 -27.78 16.56 10.75
CA GLU A 304 -27.83 17.04 9.37
C GLU A 304 -26.45 17.47 8.83
N SER A 305 -25.42 17.53 9.68
CA SER A 305 -24.08 17.93 9.25
C SER A 305 -23.42 16.85 8.37
N PRO A 306 -22.45 17.24 7.53
CA PRO A 306 -21.65 16.28 6.76
C PRO A 306 -20.78 15.42 7.68
N ILE A 307 -20.20 14.34 7.14
CA ILE A 307 -19.23 13.51 7.89
C ILE A 307 -18.16 14.39 8.51
N ASP A 308 -17.58 15.28 7.72
CA ASP A 308 -16.56 16.24 8.16
C ASP A 308 -16.83 17.59 7.49
N PRO A 309 -17.10 18.65 8.28
CA PRO A 309 -17.31 20.00 7.73
C PRO A 309 -16.08 20.59 7.02
N GLU A 310 -14.86 20.07 7.30
CA GLU A 310 -13.61 20.49 6.68
C GLU A 310 -13.27 19.68 5.43
N CYS A 311 -14.12 18.73 5.03
CA CYS A 311 -13.90 17.84 3.90
C CYS A 311 -14.77 18.24 2.70
N ASP A 312 -14.15 18.41 1.55
CA ASP A 312 -14.77 18.77 0.29
C ASP A 312 -15.04 17.57 -0.64
N CYS A 313 -15.06 16.32 -0.11
CA CYS A 313 -15.36 15.14 -0.91
C CYS A 313 -16.81 15.14 -1.41
N PRO A 314 -17.12 14.39 -2.50
CA PRO A 314 -18.49 14.32 -3.03
C PRO A 314 -19.52 13.89 -1.98
N VAL A 315 -19.15 13.03 -1.04
CA VAL A 315 -20.02 12.53 0.01
C VAL A 315 -20.36 13.62 1.04
N CYS A 316 -19.34 14.35 1.54
CA CYS A 316 -19.55 15.44 2.51
C CYS A 316 -20.33 16.61 1.92
N ARG A 317 -20.17 16.86 0.62
CA ARG A 317 -20.94 17.92 -0.07
C ARG A 317 -22.43 17.59 -0.29
N SER A 318 -22.78 16.30 -0.24
CA SER A 318 -24.11 15.85 -0.69
C SER A 318 -24.94 15.19 0.40
N PHE A 319 -24.32 14.60 1.42
CA PHE A 319 -25.04 13.73 2.36
C PHE A 319 -24.75 14.07 3.81
N SER A 320 -25.81 13.98 4.64
CA SER A 320 -25.73 14.18 6.09
C SER A 320 -25.29 12.89 6.83
N ARG A 321 -24.81 13.06 8.05
CA ARG A 321 -24.54 11.94 8.97
C ARG A 321 -25.81 11.14 9.28
N ALA A 322 -26.96 11.81 9.41
CA ALA A 322 -28.24 11.15 9.64
C ALA A 322 -28.60 10.20 8.50
N TYR A 323 -28.45 10.64 7.24
CA TYR A 323 -28.70 9.80 6.07
C TYR A 323 -27.73 8.61 5.99
N LEU A 324 -26.43 8.84 6.15
CA LEU A 324 -25.44 7.77 6.14
C LEU A 324 -25.70 6.76 7.25
N ARG A 325 -26.01 7.23 8.47
CA ARG A 325 -26.38 6.34 9.56
C ARG A 325 -27.61 5.50 9.22
N HIS A 326 -28.64 6.10 8.61
CA HIS A 326 -29.81 5.38 8.14
C HIS A 326 -29.43 4.26 7.18
N LEU A 327 -28.61 4.54 6.17
CA LEU A 327 -28.16 3.54 5.20
C LEU A 327 -27.44 2.36 5.86
N PHE A 328 -26.55 2.62 6.86
CA PHE A 328 -25.90 1.56 7.62
C PHE A 328 -26.87 0.76 8.48
N THR A 329 -27.91 1.38 9.02
CA THR A 329 -28.92 0.70 9.84
C THR A 329 -29.85 -0.14 8.97
N ALA A 330 -30.16 0.31 7.76
CA ALA A 330 -30.96 -0.38 6.76
C ALA A 330 -30.17 -1.42 5.95
N GLU A 331 -28.86 -1.55 6.21
CA GLU A 331 -27.94 -2.46 5.50
C GLU A 331 -27.86 -2.22 3.98
N GLU A 332 -28.13 -0.99 3.54
CA GLU A 332 -28.04 -0.61 2.15
C GLU A 332 -26.58 -0.65 1.66
N MET A 333 -26.33 -1.26 0.49
CA MET A 333 -25.00 -1.33 -0.11
C MET A 333 -24.38 0.05 -0.35
N LEU A 334 -25.21 1.06 -0.61
CA LEU A 334 -24.79 2.45 -0.78
C LEU A 334 -24.05 2.99 0.44
N ALA A 335 -24.37 2.53 1.65
CA ALA A 335 -23.66 2.91 2.88
C ALA A 335 -22.16 2.66 2.78
N MET A 336 -21.79 1.44 2.35
CA MET A 336 -20.38 1.06 2.22
C MET A 336 -19.69 1.87 1.14
N ARG A 337 -20.32 2.07 -0.03
CA ARG A 337 -19.76 2.85 -1.12
C ARG A 337 -19.43 4.27 -0.70
N LEU A 338 -20.40 4.99 -0.12
CA LEU A 338 -20.22 6.38 0.31
C LEU A 338 -19.15 6.50 1.40
N ALA A 339 -19.18 5.59 2.38
CA ALA A 339 -18.19 5.57 3.45
C ALA A 339 -16.75 5.31 2.93
N VAL A 340 -16.60 4.37 1.99
CA VAL A 340 -15.31 4.07 1.38
C VAL A 340 -14.81 5.25 0.55
N MET A 341 -15.67 5.86 -0.27
CA MET A 341 -15.31 7.05 -1.05
C MET A 341 -14.80 8.18 -0.14
N HIS A 342 -15.51 8.46 0.97
CA HIS A 342 -15.07 9.48 1.92
C HIS A 342 -13.69 9.17 2.52
N ASN A 343 -13.49 7.95 3.04
CA ASN A 343 -12.23 7.59 3.68
C ASN A 343 -11.05 7.61 2.71
N LEU A 344 -11.22 7.13 1.47
CA LEU A 344 -10.16 7.16 0.46
C LEU A 344 -9.82 8.59 0.04
N TYR A 345 -10.85 9.44 -0.13
CA TYR A 345 -10.64 10.86 -0.39
C TYR A 345 -9.87 11.54 0.74
N PHE A 346 -10.22 11.24 1.99
CA PHE A 346 -9.52 11.77 3.16
C PHE A 346 -8.01 11.40 3.13
N TYR A 347 -7.66 10.16 2.82
CA TYR A 347 -6.27 9.72 2.74
C TYR A 347 -5.49 10.39 1.60
N ASN A 348 -6.11 10.52 0.43
CA ASN A 348 -5.52 11.24 -0.70
C ASN A 348 -5.30 12.72 -0.36
N LYS A 349 -6.27 13.33 0.34
CA LYS A 349 -6.17 14.73 0.80
C LYS A 349 -5.15 14.92 1.92
N LEU A 350 -5.01 13.93 2.80
CA LEU A 350 -3.99 13.93 3.86
C LEU A 350 -2.59 14.01 3.24
N THR A 351 -2.28 13.15 2.28
CA THR A 351 -0.97 13.18 1.61
C THR A 351 -0.78 14.45 0.77
N LEU A 352 -1.83 15.01 0.19
CA LEU A 352 -1.77 16.31 -0.47
C LEU A 352 -1.38 17.42 0.53
N ARG A 353 -2.08 17.55 1.66
CA ARG A 353 -1.76 18.55 2.70
C ARG A 353 -0.36 18.37 3.28
N ILE A 354 0.12 17.12 3.41
CA ILE A 354 1.51 16.85 3.80
C ILE A 354 2.48 17.39 2.76
N ARG A 355 2.25 17.13 1.46
CA ARG A 355 3.09 17.69 0.38
C ARG A 355 3.12 19.20 0.39
N ASP A 356 1.95 19.83 0.57
CA ASP A 356 1.84 21.29 0.62
C ASP A 356 2.63 21.84 1.81
N SER A 357 2.48 21.25 3.00
CA SER A 357 3.23 21.68 4.20
C SER A 357 4.75 21.53 4.05
N ILE A 358 5.25 20.47 3.36
CA ILE A 358 6.68 20.35 3.04
C ILE A 358 7.10 21.46 2.05
N ASN A 359 6.29 21.72 1.03
CA ASN A 359 6.56 22.79 0.06
C ASN A 359 6.63 24.18 0.73
N GLU A 360 5.79 24.43 1.71
CA GLU A 360 5.75 25.68 2.47
C GLU A 360 6.82 25.75 3.58
N GLY A 361 7.41 24.64 3.98
CA GLY A 361 8.34 24.56 5.12
C GLY A 361 7.62 24.53 6.47
N SER A 362 6.34 24.16 6.50
CA SER A 362 5.46 24.13 7.67
C SER A 362 5.15 22.72 8.18
N PHE A 363 5.84 21.68 7.68
CA PHE A 363 5.51 20.28 7.98
C PHE A 363 5.62 19.94 9.47
N ASP A 364 6.59 20.52 10.21
CA ASP A 364 6.72 20.24 11.65
C ASP A 364 5.47 20.74 12.41
N ALA A 365 4.97 21.92 12.09
CA ALA A 365 3.73 22.45 12.67
C ALA A 365 2.50 21.62 12.25
N PHE A 366 2.45 21.13 11.01
CA PHE A 366 1.42 20.21 10.55
C PHE A 366 1.45 18.90 11.35
N ARG A 367 2.64 18.31 11.52
CA ARG A 367 2.85 17.09 12.31
C ARG A 367 2.41 17.26 13.75
N GLU A 368 2.84 18.34 14.41
CA GLU A 368 2.47 18.65 15.79
C GLU A 368 0.95 18.76 15.97
N THR A 369 0.28 19.43 15.01
CA THR A 369 -1.17 19.64 15.05
C THR A 369 -1.95 18.35 14.81
N TYR A 370 -1.56 17.53 13.82
CA TYR A 370 -2.43 16.48 13.29
C TYR A 370 -2.02 15.07 13.72
N SER A 371 -0.75 14.80 14.06
CA SER A 371 -0.31 13.43 14.36
C SER A 371 -1.09 12.80 15.53
N LYS A 372 -1.33 13.54 16.61
CA LYS A 372 -2.13 13.07 17.76
C LYS A 372 -3.63 13.23 17.51
N LYS A 373 -4.05 14.37 16.99
CA LYS A 373 -5.46 14.71 16.79
C LYS A 373 -6.20 13.71 15.92
N LEU A 374 -5.58 13.23 14.83
CA LEU A 374 -6.20 12.28 13.92
C LEU A 374 -6.34 10.85 14.48
N ALA A 375 -5.72 10.54 15.61
CA ALA A 375 -5.89 9.28 16.34
C ALA A 375 -7.08 9.33 17.31
N GLU A 376 -7.58 10.49 17.67
CA GLU A 376 -8.66 10.67 18.64
C GLU A 376 -10.01 10.20 18.10
N ARG A 377 -10.96 9.97 19.02
CA ARG A 377 -12.37 9.69 18.69
C ARG A 377 -13.20 10.95 18.90
N VAL A 378 -14.07 11.26 17.93
CA VAL A 378 -15.02 12.40 17.97
C VAL A 378 -16.39 11.99 18.49
#